data_573d2fc4cb2c60d5f466bf88369186a5
#
_entry.id   573d2fc4cb2c60d5f466bf88369186a5
#
_cell.length_a   1.000
_cell.length_b   1.000
_cell.length_c   1.000
_cell.angle_alpha   90.00
_cell.angle_beta   90.00
_cell.angle_gamma   90.00
#
_symmetry.space_group_name_H-M   'P 1'
#
loop_
_entity.id
_entity.type
_entity.pdbx_description
1 polymer ?
#
loop_
_entity_poly.entity_id
_entity_poly.type
_entity_poly.pdbx_seq_one_letter_code
_entity_poly.pdbx_strand_id
1 'polypeptide(L)' 'MFIYLGDNDSVFEAALREDSSVRAYYESLPDMLREKVRAAGLYSAQEIGAYIDMLIAGGN' A
#
# COMPACT_ATOMS: atom_id res chain seq x y z
N MET A 1 17.62 15.45 9.17
CA MET A 1 17.13 15.21 9.04
C MET A 1 16.29 14.88 8.84
N PHE A 2 15.94 14.61 8.62
CA PHE A 2 15.23 14.24 8.43
C PHE A 2 14.43 13.76 8.16
N ILE A 3 14.36 13.66 7.82
CA ILE A 3 13.89 12.95 7.66
C ILE A 3 12.61 12.78 7.56
N TYR A 4 11.87 13.28 7.23
CA TYR A 4 10.72 13.16 7.05
C TYR A 4 10.31 12.47 5.97
N LEU A 5 10.98 11.97 5.34
CA LEU A 5 10.72 11.03 4.37
C LEU A 5 9.92 9.93 4.89
N GLY A 6 10.14 9.56 6.11
CA GLY A 6 9.45 8.47 6.72
C GLY A 6 7.99 8.74 6.99
N ASP A 7 7.55 9.96 6.85
CA ASP A 7 6.17 10.28 7.15
C ASP A 7 5.19 9.50 6.28
N ASN A 8 5.42 9.46 4.98
CA ASN A 8 4.54 8.70 4.08
C ASN A 8 4.61 7.23 4.41
N ASP A 9 5.80 6.73 4.66
CA ASP A 9 5.95 5.33 5.02
C ASP A 9 5.24 5.01 6.31
N SER A 10 5.30 5.92 7.28
CA SER A 10 4.63 5.68 8.56
C SER A 10 3.12 5.58 8.40
N VAL A 11 2.55 6.46 7.60
CA VAL A 11 1.11 6.43 7.37
C VAL A 11 0.72 5.15 6.64
N PHE A 12 1.50 4.77 5.65
CA PHE A 12 1.22 3.56 4.88
C PHE A 12 1.32 2.33 5.76
N GLU A 13 2.35 2.25 6.59
CA GLU A 13 2.53 1.11 7.48
C GLU A 13 1.40 1.03 8.50
N ALA A 14 0.97 2.17 9.01
CA ALA A 14 -0.15 2.19 9.94
C ALA A 14 -1.42 1.69 9.28
N ALA A 15 -1.65 2.07 8.04
CA ALA A 15 -2.81 1.61 7.31
C ALA A 15 -2.76 0.09 7.10
N LEU A 16 -1.60 -0.44 6.81
CA LEU A 16 -1.46 -1.89 6.64
C LEU A 16 -1.74 -2.63 7.93
N ARG A 17 -1.44 -2.01 9.08
CA ARG A 17 -1.69 -2.66 10.36
C ARG A 17 -3.16 -2.69 10.71
N GLU A 18 -3.95 -1.82 10.12
CA GLU A 18 -5.38 -1.78 10.42
C GLU A 18 -6.10 -3.02 9.96
N ASP A 19 -5.60 -3.66 8.92
CA ASP A 19 -6.28 -4.81 8.34
C ASP A 19 -5.26 -5.82 7.88
N SER A 20 -5.18 -6.93 8.60
CA SER A 20 -4.19 -7.95 8.29
C SER A 20 -4.44 -8.61 6.94
N SER A 21 -5.68 -8.64 6.49
CA SER A 21 -6.00 -9.18 5.16
C SER A 21 -5.39 -8.32 4.07
N VAL A 22 -5.52 -7.00 4.22
CA VAL A 22 -4.94 -6.08 3.26
C VAL A 22 -3.43 -6.16 3.28
N ARG A 23 -2.86 -6.31 4.46
CA ARG A 23 -1.42 -6.44 4.57
C ARG A 23 -0.92 -7.68 3.85
N ALA A 24 -1.58 -8.81 4.07
CA ALA A 24 -1.20 -10.05 3.39
C ALA A 24 -1.34 -9.91 1.88
N TYR A 25 -2.41 -9.25 1.46
CA TYR A 25 -2.68 -9.00 0.06
C TYR A 25 -1.53 -8.21 -0.57
N TYR A 26 -1.16 -7.12 0.10
CA TYR A 26 -0.07 -6.27 -0.35
C TYR A 26 1.25 -7.05 -0.42
N GLU A 27 1.54 -7.83 0.62
CA GLU A 27 2.80 -8.55 0.69
C GLU A 27 2.90 -9.66 -0.34
N SER A 28 1.77 -10.11 -0.86
CA SER A 28 1.79 -11.14 -1.89
C SER A 28 2.07 -10.59 -3.29
N LEU A 29 2.09 -9.26 -3.43
CA LEU A 29 2.32 -8.66 -4.73
C LEU A 29 3.80 -8.69 -5.12
N PRO A 30 4.09 -8.73 -6.42
CA PRO A 30 5.47 -8.57 -6.87
C PRO A 30 5.98 -7.17 -6.55
N ASP A 31 7.29 -7.04 -6.52
CA ASP A 31 7.94 -5.78 -6.15
C ASP A 31 7.40 -4.59 -6.93
N MET A 32 7.23 -4.77 -8.22
CA MET A 32 6.78 -3.69 -9.09
C MET A 32 5.43 -3.14 -8.66
N LEU A 33 4.51 -4.04 -8.34
CA LEU A 33 3.18 -3.62 -7.92
C LEU A 33 3.19 -3.04 -6.53
N ARG A 34 4.02 -3.59 -5.65
CA ARG A 34 4.13 -3.04 -4.30
C ARG A 34 4.63 -1.61 -4.34
N GLU A 35 5.57 -1.32 -5.23
CA GLU A 35 6.06 0.04 -5.37
C GLU A 35 4.98 0.98 -5.86
N LYS A 36 4.15 0.51 -6.79
CA LYS A 36 3.05 1.34 -7.28
C LYS A 36 2.06 1.68 -6.17
N VAL A 37 1.73 0.68 -5.35
CA VAL A 37 0.81 0.89 -4.24
C VAL A 37 1.40 1.90 -3.27
N ARG A 38 2.67 1.73 -2.93
CA ARG A 38 3.31 2.61 -1.98
C ARG A 38 3.39 4.04 -2.50
N ALA A 39 3.63 4.19 -3.79
CA ALA A 39 3.76 5.52 -4.40
C ALA A 39 2.41 6.20 -4.61
N ALA A 40 1.32 5.48 -4.48
CA ALA A 40 0.00 6.03 -4.74
C ALA A 40 -0.49 6.99 -3.66
N GLY A 41 0.19 7.02 -2.51
CA GLY A 41 -0.18 7.97 -1.45
C GLY A 41 -1.48 7.61 -0.75
N LEU A 42 -1.68 6.32 -0.51
CA LEU A 42 -2.90 5.86 0.14
C LEU A 42 -2.78 5.96 1.65
N TYR A 43 -3.88 6.28 2.30
CA TYR A 43 -3.85 6.56 3.73
C TYR A 43 -4.67 5.60 4.58
N SER A 44 -5.42 4.70 3.98
CA SER A 44 -6.22 3.76 4.75
C SER A 44 -6.14 2.38 4.15
N ALA A 45 -6.41 1.36 4.99
CA ALA A 45 -6.39 -0.01 4.51
C ALA A 45 -7.42 -0.23 3.41
N GLN A 46 -8.57 0.43 3.54
CA GLN A 46 -9.62 0.30 2.53
C GLN A 46 -9.13 0.80 1.17
N GLU A 47 -8.46 1.94 1.17
CA GLU A 47 -7.93 2.51 -0.06
C GLU A 47 -6.86 1.61 -0.66
N ILE A 48 -6.01 1.08 0.19
CA ILE A 48 -4.94 0.20 -0.28
C ILE A 48 -5.54 -1.05 -0.94
N GLY A 49 -6.50 -1.67 -0.28
CA GLY A 49 -7.13 -2.86 -0.83
C GLY A 49 -7.82 -2.59 -2.16
N ALA A 50 -8.53 -1.48 -2.24
CA ALA A 50 -9.24 -1.11 -3.46
C ALA A 50 -8.26 -0.84 -4.60
N TYR A 51 -7.14 -0.18 -4.28
CA TYR A 51 -6.16 0.11 -5.30
C TYR A 51 -5.50 -1.19 -5.82
N ILE A 52 -5.18 -2.11 -4.91
CA ILE A 52 -4.62 -3.38 -5.31
C ILE A 52 -5.59 -4.15 -6.20
N ASP A 53 -6.87 -4.17 -5.82
CA ASP A 53 -7.89 -4.81 -6.64
C ASP A 53 -7.90 -4.22 -8.04
N MET A 54 -7.80 -2.91 -8.13
CA MET A 54 -7.81 -2.23 -9.41
C MET A 54 -6.60 -2.65 -10.25
N LEU A 55 -5.43 -2.73 -9.62
CA LEU A 55 -4.23 -3.11 -10.35
C LEU A 55 -4.33 -4.52 -10.89
N ILE A 56 -4.84 -5.43 -10.08
CA ILE A 56 -4.94 -6.82 -10.47
C ILE A 56 -6.04 -7.01 -11.50
N ALA A 57 -7.21 -6.46 -11.24
CA ALA A 57 -8.35 -6.61 -12.14
C ALA A 57 -8.13 -5.84 -13.43
N GLY A 58 -7.49 -4.70 -13.35
CA GLY A 58 -7.22 -3.91 -14.51
C GLY A 58 -6.24 -4.55 -15.46
N GLY A 59 -5.44 -5.44 -14.94
CA GLY A 59 -4.56 -6.20 -15.77
C GLY A 59 -3.47 -5.41 -16.40
N ASN A 60 -3.29 -4.25 -15.99
CA ASN A 60 -2.26 -3.45 -16.60
C ASN A 60 -1.52 -2.72 -15.61
#